data_aaf1930a479303bd2663a6add2d4ba43
#
_entry.id   aaf1930a479303bd2663a6add2d4ba43
#
_cell.length_a   1.000
_cell.length_b   1.000
_cell.length_c   1.000
_cell.angle_alpha   90.00
_cell.angle_beta   90.00
_cell.angle_gamma   90.00
#
_symmetry.space_group_name_H-M   'P 1'
#
loop_
_entity.id
_entity.type
_entity.pdbx_description
1 polymer ?
#
loop_
_entity_poly.entity_id
_entity_poly.type
_entity_poly.pdbx_seq_one_letter_code
_entity_poly.pdbx_strand_id
1 'polypeptide(L)'
;MTERGKRPGNIGELLTMGMCVLALTVVMLNYLQNVQLLQAKENVGQLARAYLLKMETVGYLEPAEQAHLTAELEMAGLTEIDYGGSTLEPVGYGERIILQIHGKLGGQYEIREKRVSTAKN
;
A
#
# COMPACT_ATOMS: atom_id res chain seq x y z
N MET A 1 -8.48 5.80 54.72
CA MET A 1 -8.34 5.97 54.71
C MET A 1 -8.34 6.19 54.47
N THR A 2 -8.89 6.73 54.09
CA THR A 2 -8.91 7.04 53.99
C THR A 2 -8.84 7.52 53.48
N GLU A 3 -9.08 8.07 53.31
CA GLU A 3 -8.78 8.49 53.09
C GLU A 3 -7.96 8.65 52.93
N ARG A 4 -7.57 8.87 53.31
CA ARG A 4 -6.59 8.90 53.23
C ARG A 4 -5.68 8.39 52.87
N GLY A 5 -5.04 8.63 53.39
CA GLY A 5 -4.24 7.53 52.94
C GLY A 5 -4.56 6.99 51.62
N LYS A 6 -5.66 7.30 51.11
CA LYS A 6 -6.11 6.92 49.77
C LYS A 6 -5.36 7.63 48.66
N ARG A 7 -4.80 8.77 48.96
CA ARG A 7 -4.11 9.54 47.94
C ARG A 7 -2.96 8.82 47.23
N PRO A 8 -2.06 8.12 47.92
CA PRO A 8 -1.05 7.34 47.22
C PRO A 8 -1.66 6.31 46.30
N GLY A 9 -2.74 5.66 46.72
CA GLY A 9 -3.47 4.73 45.88
C GLY A 9 -4.07 5.39 44.67
N ASN A 10 -4.65 6.57 44.83
CA ASN A 10 -5.26 7.33 43.73
C ASN A 10 -4.20 7.75 42.70
N ILE A 11 -3.05 8.18 43.17
CA ILE A 11 -1.94 8.55 42.27
C ILE A 11 -1.46 7.35 41.50
N GLY A 12 -1.30 6.19 42.15
CA GLY A 12 -0.88 4.96 41.48
C GLY A 12 -1.90 4.51 40.44
N GLU A 13 -3.19 4.59 40.81
CA GLU A 13 -4.26 4.25 39.88
C GLU A 13 -4.24 5.17 38.66
N LEU A 14 -4.07 6.47 38.89
CA LEU A 14 -4.02 7.46 37.81
C LEU A 14 -2.85 7.18 36.87
N LEU A 15 -1.69 6.87 37.41
CA LEU A 15 -0.51 6.52 36.61
C LEU A 15 -0.75 5.26 35.80
N THR A 16 -1.33 4.24 36.44
CA THR A 16 -1.62 2.96 35.75
C THR A 16 -2.61 3.19 34.62
N MET A 17 -3.66 3.94 34.85
CA MET A 17 -4.64 4.25 33.81
C MET A 17 -4.00 5.04 32.68
N GLY A 18 -3.14 6.00 33.00
CA GLY A 18 -2.42 6.76 32.00
C GLY A 18 -1.54 5.88 31.12
N MET A 19 -0.82 4.94 31.74
CA MET A 19 0.01 4.00 31.01
C MET A 19 -0.82 3.08 30.12
N CYS A 20 -1.95 2.60 30.61
CA CYS A 20 -2.86 1.78 29.83
C CYS A 20 -3.40 2.53 28.62
N VAL A 21 -3.79 3.78 28.79
CA VAL A 21 -4.30 4.62 27.71
C VAL A 21 -3.20 4.83 26.65
N LEU A 22 -1.99 5.12 27.10
CA LEU A 22 -0.84 5.27 26.18
C LEU A 22 -0.59 4.01 25.40
N ALA A 23 -0.58 2.84 26.07
CA ALA A 23 -0.36 1.57 25.42
C ALA A 23 -1.44 1.28 24.38
N LEU A 24 -2.70 1.51 24.72
CA LEU A 24 -3.81 1.34 23.78
C LEU A 24 -3.69 2.28 22.60
N THR A 25 -3.31 3.52 22.85
CA THR A 25 -3.13 4.49 21.77
C THR A 25 -2.03 4.03 20.80
N VAL A 26 -0.91 3.55 21.32
CA VAL A 26 0.18 3.05 20.47
C VAL A 26 -0.28 1.86 19.65
N VAL A 27 -1.00 0.91 20.27
CA VAL A 27 -1.53 -0.25 19.57
C VAL A 27 -2.50 0.16 18.46
N MET A 28 -3.39 1.12 18.74
CA MET A 28 -4.34 1.60 17.75
C MET A 28 -3.64 2.28 16.58
N LEU A 29 -2.62 3.09 16.86
CA LEU A 29 -1.87 3.75 15.79
C LEU A 29 -1.17 2.74 14.90
N ASN A 30 -0.56 1.71 15.49
CA ASN A 30 0.08 0.64 14.73
C ASN A 30 -0.95 -0.11 13.89
N TYR A 31 -2.11 -0.39 14.46
CA TYR A 31 -3.18 -1.08 13.73
C TYR A 31 -3.64 -0.26 12.54
N LEU A 32 -3.86 1.04 12.72
CA LEU A 32 -4.29 1.92 11.64
C LEU A 32 -3.25 1.99 10.52
N GLN A 33 -1.97 2.04 10.87
CA GLN A 33 -0.90 2.02 9.87
C GLN A 33 -0.91 0.72 9.08
N ASN A 34 -1.11 -0.42 9.75
CA ASN A 34 -1.19 -1.71 9.08
C ASN A 34 -2.39 -1.80 8.16
N VAL A 35 -3.54 -1.28 8.57
CA VAL A 35 -4.75 -1.27 7.75
C VAL A 35 -4.53 -0.41 6.51
N GLN A 36 -3.91 0.76 6.66
CA GLN A 36 -3.61 1.63 5.53
C GLN A 36 -2.67 0.94 4.54
N LEU A 37 -1.68 0.23 5.05
CA LEU A 37 -0.75 -0.51 4.20
C LEU A 37 -1.47 -1.60 3.42
N LEU A 38 -2.35 -2.36 4.07
CA LEU A 38 -3.14 -3.40 3.41
C LEU A 38 -4.06 -2.81 2.35
N GLN A 39 -4.72 -1.70 2.65
CA GLN A 39 -5.58 -1.03 1.67
C GLN A 39 -4.78 -0.53 0.48
N ALA A 40 -3.60 0.01 0.72
CA ALA A 40 -2.74 0.48 -0.37
C ALA A 40 -2.32 -0.69 -1.25
N LYS A 41 -1.97 -1.83 -0.66
CA LYS A 41 -1.61 -3.03 -1.42
C LYS A 41 -2.78 -3.53 -2.26
N GLU A 42 -3.97 -3.53 -1.71
CA GLU A 42 -5.17 -3.93 -2.44
C GLU A 42 -5.44 -2.99 -3.61
N ASN A 43 -5.32 -1.68 -3.38
CA ASN A 43 -5.51 -0.69 -4.43
C ASN A 43 -4.49 -0.86 -5.56
N VAL A 44 -3.23 -1.10 -5.21
CA VAL A 44 -2.18 -1.35 -6.20
C VAL A 44 -2.47 -2.63 -6.98
N GLY A 45 -2.92 -3.68 -6.29
CA GLY A 45 -3.28 -4.94 -6.93
C GLY A 45 -4.44 -4.78 -7.91
N GLN A 46 -5.47 -4.02 -7.54
CA GLN A 46 -6.60 -3.75 -8.42
C GLN A 46 -6.20 -2.91 -9.63
N LEU A 47 -5.37 -1.90 -9.42
CA LEU A 47 -4.86 -1.09 -10.51
C LEU A 47 -3.99 -1.91 -11.45
N ALA A 48 -3.12 -2.76 -10.89
CA ALA A 48 -2.27 -3.64 -11.69
C ALA A 48 -3.12 -4.55 -12.56
N ARG A 49 -4.18 -5.12 -12.01
CA ARG A 49 -5.07 -5.99 -12.77
C ARG A 49 -5.77 -5.24 -13.88
N ALA A 50 -6.30 -4.07 -13.57
CA ALA A 50 -7.03 -3.26 -14.55
C ALA A 50 -6.11 -2.86 -15.71
N TYR A 51 -4.90 -2.43 -15.40
CA TYR A 51 -3.96 -2.02 -16.45
C TYR A 51 -3.37 -3.20 -17.20
N LEU A 52 -3.24 -4.35 -16.55
CA LEU A 52 -2.83 -5.57 -17.23
C LEU A 52 -3.85 -5.96 -18.30
N LEU A 53 -5.13 -5.84 -17.99
CA LEU A 53 -6.19 -6.12 -18.97
C LEU A 53 -6.10 -5.18 -20.18
N LYS A 54 -5.76 -3.92 -19.95
CA LYS A 54 -5.51 -2.98 -21.05
C LYS A 54 -4.29 -3.38 -21.86
N MET A 55 -3.24 -3.84 -21.18
CA MET A 55 -2.03 -4.32 -21.84
C MET A 55 -2.31 -5.55 -22.72
N GLU A 56 -3.20 -6.44 -22.28
CA GLU A 56 -3.58 -7.60 -23.07
C GLU A 56 -4.13 -7.20 -24.43
N THR A 57 -4.89 -6.12 -24.47
CA THR A 57 -5.51 -5.65 -25.70
C THR A 57 -4.50 -5.00 -26.63
N VAL A 58 -3.52 -4.30 -26.09
CA VAL A 58 -2.56 -3.50 -26.86
C VAL A 58 -1.24 -4.25 -27.06
N GLY A 59 -0.88 -5.12 -26.12
CA GLY A 59 0.35 -5.88 -26.15
C GLY A 59 1.51 -5.28 -25.38
N TYR A 60 1.31 -4.15 -24.72
CA TYR A 60 2.36 -3.52 -23.90
C TYR A 60 1.75 -2.40 -23.06
N LEU A 61 2.54 -1.86 -22.17
CA LEU A 61 2.13 -0.70 -21.37
C LEU A 61 2.48 0.58 -22.13
N GLU A 62 1.46 1.22 -22.68
CA GLU A 62 1.65 2.44 -23.43
C GLU A 62 2.11 3.60 -22.54
N PRO A 63 2.91 4.53 -23.06
CA PRO A 63 3.36 5.68 -22.27
C PRO A 63 2.23 6.49 -21.66
N ALA A 64 1.12 6.67 -22.40
CA ALA A 64 -0.05 7.39 -21.89
C ALA A 64 -0.68 6.65 -20.71
N GLU A 65 -0.81 5.32 -20.82
CA GLU A 65 -1.36 4.50 -19.76
C GLU A 65 -0.40 4.44 -18.56
N GLN A 66 0.91 4.44 -18.81
CA GLN A 66 1.90 4.50 -17.76
C GLN A 66 1.77 5.78 -16.95
N ALA A 67 1.54 6.92 -17.62
CA ALA A 67 1.34 8.19 -16.94
C ALA A 67 0.06 8.17 -16.10
N HIS A 68 -1.02 7.63 -16.64
CA HIS A 68 -2.29 7.50 -15.91
C HIS A 68 -2.12 6.61 -14.68
N LEU A 69 -1.45 5.47 -14.84
CA LEU A 69 -1.23 4.55 -13.74
C LEU A 69 -0.37 5.20 -12.65
N THR A 70 0.66 5.94 -13.03
CA THR A 70 1.50 6.67 -12.09
C THR A 70 0.67 7.67 -11.28
N ALA A 71 -0.20 8.42 -11.94
CA ALA A 71 -1.06 9.38 -11.26
C ALA A 71 -1.98 8.69 -10.26
N GLU A 72 -2.57 7.57 -10.63
CA GLU A 72 -3.46 6.83 -9.74
C GLU A 72 -2.71 6.20 -8.57
N LEU A 73 -1.50 5.70 -8.81
CA LEU A 73 -0.66 5.17 -7.73
C LEU A 73 -0.23 6.26 -6.75
N GLU A 74 0.07 7.45 -7.27
CA GLU A 74 0.40 8.59 -6.42
C GLU A 74 -0.79 9.00 -5.56
N MET A 75 -1.98 8.95 -6.13
CA MET A 75 -3.21 9.21 -5.38
C MET A 75 -3.44 8.18 -4.29
N ALA A 76 -2.97 6.96 -4.47
CA ALA A 76 -3.03 5.91 -3.46
C ALA A 76 -1.94 6.06 -2.40
N GLY A 77 -1.04 7.03 -2.54
CA GLY A 77 -0.01 7.34 -1.56
C GLY A 77 1.36 6.76 -1.87
N LEU A 78 1.57 6.21 -3.05
CA LEU A 78 2.86 5.66 -3.42
C LEU A 78 3.81 6.76 -3.92
N THR A 79 5.10 6.57 -3.63
CA THR A 79 6.17 7.43 -4.12
C THR A 79 7.27 6.56 -4.72
N GLU A 80 8.19 7.17 -5.44
CA GLU A 80 9.33 6.47 -6.08
C GLU A 80 8.83 5.31 -6.93
N ILE A 81 7.82 5.56 -7.74
CA ILE A 81 7.16 4.54 -8.56
C ILE A 81 8.07 4.16 -9.74
N ASP A 82 8.22 2.85 -9.94
CA ASP A 82 9.06 2.31 -11.00
C ASP A 82 8.36 1.11 -11.63
N TYR A 83 8.53 0.97 -12.94
CA TYR A 83 7.94 -0.12 -13.71
C TYR A 83 9.00 -1.06 -14.29
N GLY A 84 10.17 -1.11 -13.68
CA GLY A 84 11.24 -1.96 -14.16
C GLY A 84 10.82 -3.42 -14.27
N GLY A 85 11.11 -4.05 -15.39
CA GLY A 85 10.70 -5.41 -15.66
C GLY A 85 9.36 -5.54 -16.35
N SER A 86 8.62 -4.44 -16.54
CA SER A 86 7.35 -4.46 -17.25
C SER A 86 7.57 -4.50 -18.76
N THR A 87 6.57 -5.00 -19.48
CA THR A 87 6.58 -5.00 -20.95
C THR A 87 6.23 -3.60 -21.43
N LEU A 88 7.23 -2.86 -21.89
CA LEU A 88 7.08 -1.47 -22.30
C LEU A 88 7.14 -1.30 -23.83
N GLU A 89 7.34 -2.39 -24.57
CA GLU A 89 7.37 -2.38 -26.03
C GLU A 89 6.32 -3.35 -26.56
N PRO A 90 5.73 -3.07 -27.73
CA PRO A 90 4.70 -3.93 -28.27
C PRO A 90 5.18 -5.34 -28.51
N VAL A 91 4.35 -6.32 -28.15
CA VAL A 91 4.61 -7.74 -28.41
C VAL A 91 3.47 -8.32 -29.22
N GLY A 92 3.72 -9.44 -29.87
CA GLY A 92 2.75 -10.11 -30.70
C GLY A 92 1.73 -10.92 -29.92
N TYR A 93 0.67 -11.32 -30.60
CA TYR A 93 -0.38 -12.15 -30.02
C TYR A 93 0.19 -13.41 -29.41
N GLY A 94 -0.26 -13.73 -28.21
CA GLY A 94 0.17 -14.93 -27.49
C GLY A 94 1.47 -14.79 -26.72
N GLU A 95 2.19 -13.69 -26.90
CA GLU A 95 3.42 -13.48 -26.15
C GLU A 95 3.14 -13.01 -24.75
N ARG A 96 4.05 -13.30 -23.83
CA ARG A 96 3.90 -12.95 -22.44
C ARG A 96 4.03 -11.44 -22.24
N ILE A 97 3.11 -10.90 -21.46
CA ILE A 97 3.21 -9.51 -21.00
C ILE A 97 3.34 -9.51 -19.49
N ILE A 98 4.12 -8.56 -18.99
CA ILE A 98 4.41 -8.44 -17.56
C ILE A 98 4.13 -7.00 -17.15
N LEU A 99 3.43 -6.84 -16.04
CA LEU A 99 3.28 -5.54 -15.39
C LEU A 99 3.88 -5.66 -14.00
N GLN A 100 4.93 -4.92 -13.77
CA GLN A 100 5.61 -4.85 -12.48
C GLN A 100 5.54 -3.42 -11.97
N ILE A 101 5.06 -3.27 -10.75
CA ILE A 101 4.95 -1.97 -10.10
C ILE A 101 5.78 -2.01 -8.83
N HIS A 102 6.70 -1.06 -8.71
CA HIS A 102 7.51 -0.87 -7.52
C HIS A 102 7.25 0.53 -7.00
N GLY A 103 7.03 0.66 -5.71
CA GLY A 103 6.82 1.96 -5.10
C GLY A 103 7.00 1.88 -3.61
N LYS A 104 6.95 3.04 -2.96
CA LYS A 104 7.04 3.13 -1.51
C LYS A 104 5.83 3.85 -0.96
N LEU A 105 5.26 3.31 0.09
CA LEU A 105 4.15 3.93 0.80
C LEU A 105 4.70 4.65 2.02
N GLY A 106 4.47 5.98 2.07
CA GLY A 106 4.96 6.80 3.17
C GLY A 106 6.47 6.87 3.26
N GLY A 107 7.18 6.49 2.20
CA GLY A 107 8.63 6.50 2.15
C GLY A 107 9.32 5.40 2.95
N GLN A 108 8.54 4.52 3.60
CA GLN A 108 9.08 3.47 4.47
C GLN A 108 8.78 2.06 3.98
N TYR A 109 7.58 1.84 3.45
CA TYR A 109 7.14 0.50 3.07
C TYR A 109 7.26 0.33 1.57
N GLU A 110 8.06 -0.65 1.17
CA GLU A 110 8.20 -1.00 -0.24
C GLU A 110 7.03 -1.87 -0.67
N ILE A 111 6.37 -1.46 -1.74
CA ILE A 111 5.26 -2.21 -2.33
C ILE A 111 5.71 -2.69 -3.70
N ARG A 112 5.54 -3.98 -3.94
CA ARG A 112 5.84 -4.61 -5.21
C ARG A 112 4.63 -5.40 -5.66
N GLU A 113 4.25 -5.21 -6.91
CA GLU A 113 3.17 -5.98 -7.50
C GLU A 113 3.60 -6.43 -8.88
N LYS A 114 3.45 -7.72 -9.14
CA LYS A 114 3.80 -8.30 -10.43
C LYS A 114 2.62 -9.09 -10.96
N ARG A 115 2.23 -8.80 -12.18
CA ARG A 115 1.16 -9.52 -12.87
C ARG A 115 1.68 -9.97 -14.23
N VAL A 116 1.31 -11.17 -14.61
CA VAL A 116 1.74 -11.76 -15.87
C VAL A 116 0.50 -12.25 -16.61
N SER A 117 0.46 -12.00 -17.92
CA SER A 117 -0.60 -12.48 -18.77
C SER A 117 -0.05 -12.69 -20.18
N THR A 118 -0.92 -12.88 -21.15
CA THR A 118 -0.55 -13.00 -22.55
C THR A 118 -1.24 -11.94 -23.38
N ALA A 119 -0.55 -11.47 -24.41
CA ALA A 119 -1.11 -10.47 -25.32
C ALA A 119 -2.24 -11.10 -26.14
N LYS A 120 -3.34 -10.38 -26.23
CA LYS A 120 -4.53 -10.80 -26.99
C LYS A 120 -4.89 -9.77 -28.07
N ASN A 121 -3.89 -9.03 -28.50
CA ASN A 121 -4.04 -7.99 -29.53
C ASN A 121 -4.25 -8.54 -30.95
#